data_c5e7b4c8ad6c0f1ef67389808a982a77
#
_entry.id   c5e7b4c8ad6c0f1ef67389808a982a77
#
_cell.length_a   1.000
_cell.length_b   1.000
_cell.length_c   1.000
_cell.angle_alpha   90.00
_cell.angle_beta   90.00
_cell.angle_gamma   90.00
#
_symmetry.space_group_name_H-M   'P 1'
#
loop_
_entity.id
_entity.type
_entity.pdbx_description
1 polymer ?
#
loop_
_entity_poly.entity_id
_entity_poly.type
_entity_poly.pdbx_seq_one_letter_code
_entity_poly.pdbx_strand_id
1 'polypeptide(L)'
;DASFMPAIKKGLMQKMEEGPLTGSYARDIRVFVYDGKMHPVDSKEIAFIIAARNAFSQAFKLAGPKIMEPVYDLEVLVPGDRMGDVISDLNGRRAIVQGMSSEKGFQKIIARVPLAEMATFSTSLRANTGGRAMYSMSFAEYQQVPPDVQDALLKEYEAKGQIGRTLRVM
;
A
#
# COMPACT_ATOMS: atom_id res chain seq x y z
N ASP A 1 -34.24 9.60 -6.19
CA ASP A 1 -34.64 10.38 -5.04
C ASP A 1 -33.42 10.70 -4.17
N ALA A 2 -33.21 11.99 -3.91
CA ALA A 2 -32.05 12.46 -3.12
C ALA A 2 -32.08 11.98 -1.66
N SER A 3 -33.22 11.52 -1.16
CA SER A 3 -33.36 11.02 0.21
C SER A 3 -32.48 9.79 0.51
N PHE A 4 -32.15 9.00 -0.51
CA PHE A 4 -31.29 7.82 -0.35
C PHE A 4 -29.78 8.08 -0.55
N MET A 5 -29.39 9.30 -0.90
CA MET A 5 -27.97 9.64 -1.08
C MET A 5 -27.12 9.41 0.17
N PRO A 6 -27.58 9.68 1.40
CA PRO A 6 -26.82 9.33 2.59
C PRO A 6 -26.53 7.82 2.72
N ALA A 7 -27.52 6.97 2.41
CA ALA A 7 -27.38 5.52 2.42
C ALA A 7 -26.38 5.04 1.36
N ILE A 8 -26.46 5.58 0.15
CA ILE A 8 -25.52 5.29 -0.94
C ILE A 8 -24.10 5.68 -0.52
N LYS A 9 -23.92 6.92 -0.01
CA LYS A 9 -22.61 7.39 0.47
C LYS A 9 -22.05 6.47 1.56
N LYS A 10 -22.87 6.05 2.52
CA LYS A 10 -22.49 5.13 3.59
C LYS A 10 -21.99 3.79 3.02
N GLY A 11 -22.71 3.22 2.06
CA GLY A 11 -22.31 1.98 1.38
C GLY A 11 -20.98 2.10 0.63
N LEU A 12 -20.78 3.19 -0.10
CA LEU A 12 -19.51 3.49 -0.78
C LEU A 12 -18.34 3.59 0.21
N MET A 13 -18.50 4.37 1.28
CA MET A 13 -17.46 4.55 2.31
C MET A 13 -17.09 3.24 3.00
N GLN A 14 -18.08 2.42 3.38
CA GLN A 14 -17.83 1.10 3.96
C GLN A 14 -17.02 0.22 3.02
N LYS A 15 -17.32 0.24 1.72
CA LYS A 15 -16.62 -0.60 0.76
C LYS A 15 -15.19 -0.11 0.49
N MET A 16 -14.97 1.20 0.51
CA MET A 16 -13.63 1.79 0.44
C MET A 16 -12.78 1.40 1.65
N GLU A 17 -13.36 1.40 2.85
CA GLU A 17 -12.67 1.00 4.09
C GLU A 17 -12.34 -0.50 4.10
N GLU A 18 -13.22 -1.35 3.58
CA GLU A 18 -12.95 -2.78 3.45
C GLU A 18 -11.81 -3.10 2.49
N GLY A 19 -11.54 -2.22 1.52
CA GLY A 19 -10.52 -2.39 0.51
C GLY A 19 -10.85 -3.50 -0.49
N PRO A 20 -11.59 -3.18 -1.58
CA PRO A 20 -12.14 -4.19 -2.49
C PRO A 20 -11.09 -4.93 -3.32
N LEU A 21 -9.84 -4.46 -3.36
CA LEU A 21 -8.75 -5.07 -4.13
C LEU A 21 -7.89 -6.02 -3.28
N THR A 22 -7.34 -5.53 -2.17
CA THR A 22 -6.39 -6.27 -1.32
C THR A 22 -6.70 -6.17 0.18
N GLY A 23 -7.87 -5.68 0.55
CA GLY A 23 -8.20 -5.37 1.94
C GLY A 23 -7.60 -4.06 2.44
N SER A 24 -6.80 -3.38 1.63
CA SER A 24 -6.25 -2.07 1.95
C SER A 24 -7.23 -0.97 1.57
N TYR A 25 -7.31 0.09 2.39
CA TYR A 25 -8.21 1.22 2.18
C TYR A 25 -8.04 1.84 0.79
N ALA A 26 -9.17 2.00 0.06
CA ALA A 26 -9.18 2.66 -1.25
C ALA A 26 -9.19 4.19 -1.07
N ARG A 27 -8.24 4.89 -1.73
CA ARG A 27 -8.04 6.34 -1.65
C ARG A 27 -7.96 6.97 -3.04
N ASP A 28 -8.03 8.30 -3.06
CA ASP A 28 -7.86 9.12 -4.27
C ASP A 28 -8.83 8.73 -5.39
N ILE A 29 -10.09 8.48 -4.99
CA ILE A 29 -11.16 8.01 -5.87
C ILE A 29 -12.25 9.05 -5.92
N ARG A 30 -12.72 9.35 -7.14
CA ARG A 30 -13.92 10.13 -7.38
C ARG A 30 -15.03 9.21 -7.86
N VAL A 31 -16.16 9.23 -7.17
CA VAL A 31 -17.33 8.42 -7.50
C VAL A 31 -18.45 9.33 -7.99
N PHE A 32 -19.01 9.01 -9.15
CA PHE A 32 -20.18 9.67 -9.70
C PHE A 32 -21.37 8.72 -9.66
N VAL A 33 -22.41 9.10 -8.95
CA VAL A 33 -23.70 8.39 -8.95
C VAL A 33 -24.61 9.13 -9.91
N TYR A 34 -24.84 8.57 -11.08
CA TYR A 34 -25.58 9.23 -12.15
C TYR A 34 -26.96 8.62 -12.40
N ASP A 35 -27.21 7.40 -11.92
CA ASP A 35 -28.52 6.75 -12.08
C ASP A 35 -28.79 5.80 -10.92
N GLY A 36 -30.09 5.47 -10.73
CA GLY A 36 -30.56 4.52 -9.74
C GLY A 36 -32.06 4.27 -9.90
N LYS A 37 -32.48 3.04 -9.61
CA LYS A 37 -33.87 2.64 -9.64
C LYS A 37 -34.40 2.40 -8.23
N MET A 38 -35.65 2.83 -8.00
CA MET A 38 -36.36 2.57 -6.77
C MET A 38 -37.47 1.54 -7.05
N HIS A 39 -37.64 0.64 -6.06
CA HIS A 39 -38.82 -0.24 -6.06
C HIS A 39 -39.92 0.40 -5.19
N PRO A 40 -41.19 0.44 -5.64
CA PRO A 40 -42.26 1.13 -4.89
C PRO A 40 -42.46 0.62 -3.45
N VAL A 41 -42.18 -0.64 -3.19
CA VAL A 41 -42.44 -1.29 -1.90
C VAL A 41 -41.18 -1.59 -1.09
N ASP A 42 -40.05 -1.91 -1.77
CA ASP A 42 -38.83 -2.46 -1.12
C ASP A 42 -37.66 -1.48 -1.06
N SER A 43 -37.90 -0.20 -1.33
CA SER A 43 -36.88 0.85 -1.25
C SER A 43 -36.61 1.24 0.21
N LYS A 44 -35.70 0.52 0.85
CA LYS A 44 -35.23 0.78 2.21
C LYS A 44 -33.78 1.25 2.20
N GLU A 45 -33.37 1.97 3.24
CA GLU A 45 -31.99 2.45 3.41
C GLU A 45 -30.96 1.34 3.22
N ILE A 46 -31.19 0.18 3.84
CA ILE A 46 -30.26 -0.97 3.77
C ILE A 46 -30.11 -1.50 2.33
N ALA A 47 -31.16 -1.47 1.52
CA ALA A 47 -31.09 -1.92 0.14
C ALA A 47 -30.17 -1.01 -0.69
N PHE A 48 -30.23 0.30 -0.48
CA PHE A 48 -29.34 1.26 -1.14
C PHE A 48 -27.90 1.17 -0.67
N ILE A 49 -27.66 0.88 0.60
CA ILE A 49 -26.31 0.60 1.13
C ILE A 49 -25.70 -0.61 0.40
N ILE A 50 -26.44 -1.72 0.32
CA ILE A 50 -25.97 -2.96 -0.34
C ILE A 50 -25.77 -2.73 -1.84
N ALA A 51 -26.73 -2.08 -2.51
CA ALA A 51 -26.63 -1.78 -3.94
C ALA A 51 -25.38 -0.91 -4.25
N ALA A 52 -25.13 0.12 -3.45
CA ALA A 52 -23.98 0.99 -3.58
C ALA A 52 -22.65 0.22 -3.38
N ARG A 53 -22.58 -0.66 -2.37
CA ARG A 53 -21.40 -1.52 -2.13
C ARG A 53 -21.10 -2.42 -3.31
N ASN A 54 -22.13 -3.06 -3.88
CA ASN A 54 -22.00 -3.95 -5.02
C ASN A 54 -21.59 -3.20 -6.29
N ALA A 55 -22.26 -2.10 -6.58
CA ALA A 55 -21.95 -1.25 -7.72
C ALA A 55 -20.53 -0.71 -7.67
N PHE A 56 -20.08 -0.21 -6.49
CA PHE A 56 -18.72 0.26 -6.27
C PHE A 56 -17.71 -0.86 -6.52
N SER A 57 -17.92 -2.06 -5.99
CA SER A 57 -17.00 -3.18 -6.17
C SER A 57 -16.78 -3.55 -7.63
N GLN A 58 -17.86 -3.50 -8.44
CA GLN A 58 -17.78 -3.78 -9.88
C GLN A 58 -17.04 -2.65 -10.63
N ALA A 59 -17.46 -1.41 -10.40
CA ALA A 59 -16.87 -0.23 -11.03
C ALA A 59 -15.38 -0.08 -10.68
N PHE A 60 -15.00 -0.32 -9.42
CA PHE A 60 -13.64 -0.23 -8.94
C PHE A 60 -12.68 -1.19 -9.67
N LYS A 61 -13.10 -2.43 -9.89
CA LYS A 61 -12.30 -3.40 -10.64
C LYS A 61 -12.08 -2.96 -12.08
N LEU A 62 -13.10 -2.39 -12.72
CA LEU A 62 -13.05 -1.92 -14.10
C LEU A 62 -12.24 -0.62 -14.26
N ALA A 63 -12.11 0.16 -13.19
CA ALA A 63 -11.36 1.41 -13.19
C ALA A 63 -9.83 1.23 -13.20
N GLY A 64 -9.33 0.00 -13.14
CA GLY A 64 -7.90 -0.29 -13.14
C GLY A 64 -7.18 0.21 -11.88
N PRO A 65 -7.61 -0.23 -10.68
CA PRO A 65 -7.01 0.22 -9.43
C PRO A 65 -5.53 -0.14 -9.35
N LYS A 66 -4.77 0.71 -8.66
CA LYS A 66 -3.34 0.52 -8.44
C LYS A 66 -3.06 0.36 -6.96
N ILE A 67 -2.15 -0.56 -6.62
CA ILE A 67 -1.67 -0.70 -5.25
C ILE A 67 -0.58 0.35 -5.02
N MET A 68 -0.72 1.07 -3.92
CA MET A 68 0.25 2.06 -3.48
C MET A 68 1.03 1.52 -2.28
N GLU A 69 2.31 1.86 -2.19
CA GLU A 69 3.17 1.54 -1.06
C GLU A 69 3.80 2.80 -0.47
N PRO A 70 4.00 2.86 0.85
CA PRO A 70 4.72 3.97 1.48
C PRO A 70 6.20 3.88 1.16
N VAL A 71 6.77 4.98 0.71
CA VAL A 71 8.18 5.18 0.43
C VAL A 71 8.76 6.14 1.45
N TYR A 72 9.95 5.83 1.94
CA TYR A 72 10.64 6.58 2.97
C TYR A 72 11.93 7.19 2.44
N ASP A 73 12.22 8.40 2.86
CA ASP A 73 13.55 8.99 2.77
C ASP A 73 14.42 8.33 3.84
N LEU A 74 15.55 7.78 3.42
CA LEU A 74 16.51 7.05 4.23
C LEU A 74 17.85 7.78 4.22
N GLU A 75 18.41 8.02 5.39
CA GLU A 75 19.79 8.45 5.58
C GLU A 75 20.57 7.36 6.30
N VAL A 76 21.71 6.96 5.77
CA VAL A 76 22.61 6.00 6.38
C VAL A 76 23.99 6.62 6.56
N LEU A 77 24.50 6.60 7.79
CA LEU A 77 25.89 6.93 8.11
C LEU A 77 26.68 5.64 8.26
N VAL A 78 27.66 5.43 7.40
CA VAL A 78 28.43 4.20 7.33
C VAL A 78 29.92 4.50 7.25
N PRO A 79 30.81 3.70 7.88
CA PRO A 79 32.25 3.80 7.67
C PRO A 79 32.59 3.61 6.18
N GLY A 80 33.57 4.38 5.68
CA GLY A 80 33.90 4.37 4.25
C GLY A 80 34.30 2.99 3.71
N ASP A 81 34.95 2.16 4.53
CA ASP A 81 35.36 0.79 4.21
C ASP A 81 34.20 -0.19 4.03
N ARG A 82 32.98 0.18 4.47
CA ARG A 82 31.76 -0.64 4.41
C ARG A 82 30.67 -0.06 3.49
N MET A 83 30.92 1.05 2.85
CA MET A 83 29.95 1.72 2.02
C MET A 83 29.45 0.84 0.85
N GLY A 84 30.35 0.10 0.22
CA GLY A 84 30.01 -0.78 -0.90
C GLY A 84 29.04 -1.89 -0.52
N ASP A 85 29.23 -2.51 0.65
CA ASP A 85 28.35 -3.55 1.17
C ASP A 85 26.94 -3.02 1.43
N VAL A 86 26.85 -1.81 2.00
CA VAL A 86 25.56 -1.15 2.31
C VAL A 86 24.85 -0.74 1.04
N ILE A 87 25.54 -0.20 0.04
CA ILE A 87 24.93 0.14 -1.26
C ILE A 87 24.41 -1.11 -1.95
N SER A 88 25.16 -2.20 -1.92
CA SER A 88 24.72 -3.47 -2.49
C SER A 88 23.45 -4.01 -1.81
N ASP A 89 23.38 -3.94 -0.48
CA ASP A 89 22.17 -4.31 0.27
C ASP A 89 20.98 -3.42 -0.08
N LEU A 90 21.18 -2.10 -0.16
CA LEU A 90 20.14 -1.15 -0.53
C LEU A 90 19.59 -1.40 -1.95
N ASN A 91 20.45 -1.71 -2.90
CA ASN A 91 20.06 -2.06 -4.27
C ASN A 91 19.15 -3.31 -4.29
N GLY A 92 19.46 -4.31 -3.46
CA GLY A 92 18.60 -5.49 -3.30
C GLY A 92 17.23 -5.20 -2.67
N ARG A 93 17.05 -4.03 -2.06
CA ARG A 93 15.82 -3.59 -1.40
C ARG A 93 15.00 -2.60 -2.22
N ARG A 94 15.20 -2.52 -3.49
CA ARG A 94 14.56 -1.54 -4.38
C ARG A 94 14.79 -0.08 -3.96
N ALA A 95 15.87 0.18 -3.22
CA ALA A 95 16.24 1.53 -2.83
C ALA A 95 16.82 2.30 -4.02
N ILE A 96 16.51 3.59 -4.09
CA ILE A 96 17.06 4.52 -5.08
C ILE A 96 17.99 5.46 -4.35
N VAL A 97 19.30 5.29 -4.55
CA VAL A 97 20.31 6.18 -3.99
C VAL A 97 20.23 7.52 -4.71
N GLN A 98 20.01 8.58 -3.95
CA GLN A 98 19.85 9.96 -4.46
C GLN A 98 21.12 10.79 -4.30
N GLY A 99 21.96 10.45 -3.34
CA GLY A 99 23.19 11.18 -3.09
C GLY A 99 24.09 10.51 -2.06
N MET A 100 25.34 10.92 -2.07
CA MET A 100 26.34 10.51 -1.11
C MET A 100 27.22 11.70 -0.74
N SER A 101 27.60 11.79 0.52
CA SER A 101 28.51 12.81 1.02
C SER A 101 29.42 12.25 2.10
N SER A 102 30.57 12.89 2.29
CA SER A 102 31.51 12.52 3.36
C SER A 102 31.29 13.41 4.59
N GLU A 103 31.15 12.83 5.75
CA GLU A 103 30.94 13.54 7.00
C GLU A 103 31.77 12.94 8.13
N LYS A 104 32.80 13.69 8.59
CA LYS A 104 33.64 13.33 9.77
C LYS A 104 34.19 11.90 9.74
N GLY A 105 34.63 11.42 8.58
CA GLY A 105 35.18 10.06 8.43
C GLY A 105 34.13 8.97 8.15
N PHE A 106 32.86 9.34 8.13
CA PHE A 106 31.78 8.50 7.66
C PHE A 106 31.30 8.91 6.27
N GLN A 107 30.68 7.99 5.56
CA GLN A 107 29.96 8.26 4.35
C GLN A 107 28.46 8.33 4.68
N LYS A 108 27.83 9.40 4.25
CA LYS A 108 26.37 9.58 4.34
C LYS A 108 25.75 9.18 3.02
N ILE A 109 24.86 8.19 3.07
CA ILE A 109 24.07 7.75 1.91
C ILE A 109 22.65 8.27 2.09
N ILE A 110 22.13 8.94 1.07
CA ILE A 110 20.74 9.41 1.00
C ILE A 110 20.04 8.59 -0.06
N ALA A 111 18.93 7.94 0.31
CA ALA A 111 18.18 7.07 -0.57
C ALA A 111 16.68 7.17 -0.31
N ARG A 112 15.88 6.72 -1.26
CA ARG A 112 14.45 6.41 -1.10
C ARG A 112 14.24 4.92 -1.16
N VAL A 113 13.42 4.41 -0.25
CA VAL A 113 13.19 2.97 -0.14
C VAL A 113 11.75 2.67 0.26
N PRO A 114 11.12 1.64 -0.34
CA PRO A 114 9.81 1.18 0.10
C PRO A 114 9.88 0.59 1.51
N LEU A 115 8.91 0.94 2.37
CA LEU A 115 8.86 0.43 3.74
C LEU A 115 8.84 -1.10 3.81
N ALA A 116 8.16 -1.75 2.85
CA ALA A 116 8.06 -3.20 2.77
C ALA A 116 9.42 -3.92 2.71
N GLU A 117 10.46 -3.25 2.18
CA GLU A 117 11.81 -3.80 2.03
C GLU A 117 12.69 -3.60 3.28
N MET A 118 12.19 -2.88 4.29
CA MET A 118 12.99 -2.44 5.44
C MET A 118 12.92 -3.36 6.66
N ALA A 119 12.10 -4.41 6.63
CA ALA A 119 11.85 -5.29 7.79
C ALA A 119 13.13 -5.89 8.40
N THR A 120 14.13 -6.23 7.59
CA THR A 120 15.38 -6.83 8.00
C THR A 120 16.58 -5.89 7.88
N PHE A 121 16.37 -4.64 7.48
CA PHE A 121 17.47 -3.72 7.17
C PHE A 121 18.36 -3.44 8.38
N SER A 122 17.80 -3.22 9.55
CA SER A 122 18.58 -2.98 10.79
C SER A 122 19.55 -4.12 11.10
N THR A 123 19.09 -5.36 10.94
CA THR A 123 19.91 -6.56 11.17
C THR A 123 21.03 -6.68 10.13
N SER A 124 20.68 -6.49 8.86
CA SER A 124 21.64 -6.54 7.75
C SER A 124 22.70 -5.44 7.87
N LEU A 125 22.27 -4.21 8.17
CA LEU A 125 23.18 -3.08 8.36
C LEU A 125 24.18 -3.34 9.51
N ARG A 126 23.69 -3.87 10.63
CA ARG A 126 24.54 -4.22 11.76
C ARG A 126 25.55 -5.30 11.42
N ALA A 127 25.12 -6.35 10.71
CA ALA A 127 26.00 -7.43 10.27
C ALA A 127 27.09 -6.93 9.32
N ASN A 128 26.72 -6.12 8.32
CA ASN A 128 27.63 -5.63 7.29
C ASN A 128 28.64 -4.61 7.80
N THR A 129 28.36 -3.94 8.92
CA THR A 129 29.20 -2.84 9.44
C THR A 129 29.78 -3.09 10.81
N GLY A 130 29.54 -4.27 11.39
CA GLY A 130 29.96 -4.57 12.76
C GLY A 130 29.33 -3.64 13.80
N GLY A 131 28.11 -3.17 13.54
CA GLY A 131 27.38 -2.26 14.44
C GLY A 131 27.82 -0.80 14.37
N ARG A 132 28.71 -0.42 13.44
CA ARG A 132 29.28 0.94 13.34
C ARG A 132 28.45 1.91 12.48
N ALA A 133 27.40 1.44 11.82
CA ALA A 133 26.52 2.29 11.03
C ALA A 133 25.26 2.69 11.82
N MET A 134 24.72 3.83 11.43
CA MET A 134 23.44 4.36 11.92
C MET A 134 22.55 4.74 10.75
N TYR A 135 21.24 4.69 10.93
CA TYR A 135 20.30 5.17 9.93
C TYR A 135 19.09 5.86 10.56
N SER A 136 18.46 6.71 9.78
CA SER A 136 17.18 7.30 10.09
C SER A 136 16.26 7.23 8.88
N MET A 137 14.97 7.16 9.12
CA MET A 137 13.94 7.14 8.07
C MET A 137 12.84 8.13 8.40
N SER A 138 12.31 8.79 7.38
CA SER A 138 11.11 9.59 7.46
C SER A 138 10.18 9.30 6.28
N PHE A 139 8.86 9.33 6.53
CA PHE A 139 7.90 9.12 5.46
C PHE A 139 8.04 10.20 4.39
N ALA A 140 8.17 9.80 3.13
CA ALA A 140 8.23 10.70 2.00
C ALA A 140 6.87 10.81 1.30
N GLU A 141 6.40 9.71 0.71
CA GLU A 141 5.16 9.69 -0.07
C GLU A 141 4.66 8.25 -0.27
N TYR A 142 3.45 8.13 -0.80
CA TYR A 142 2.97 6.88 -1.38
C TYR A 142 3.30 6.84 -2.86
N GLN A 143 3.84 5.72 -3.34
CA GLN A 143 4.10 5.45 -4.74
C GLN A 143 3.42 4.17 -5.20
N GLN A 144 3.10 4.10 -6.49
CA GLN A 144 2.57 2.88 -7.07
C GLN A 144 3.63 1.77 -7.02
N VAL A 145 3.23 0.58 -6.59
CA VAL A 145 4.12 -0.59 -6.62
C VAL A 145 4.43 -0.99 -8.07
N PRO A 146 5.60 -1.59 -8.34
CA PRO A 146 5.91 -2.19 -9.64
C PRO A 146 4.87 -3.26 -10.02
N PRO A 147 4.64 -3.51 -11.32
CA PRO A 147 3.63 -4.48 -11.78
C PRO A 147 3.82 -5.89 -11.23
N ASP A 148 5.05 -6.37 -11.14
CA ASP A 148 5.40 -7.68 -10.60
C ASP A 148 5.07 -7.80 -9.11
N VAL A 149 5.31 -6.73 -8.34
CA VAL A 149 4.94 -6.64 -6.92
C VAL A 149 3.41 -6.59 -6.77
N GLN A 150 2.72 -5.85 -7.62
CA GLN A 150 1.25 -5.80 -7.62
C GLN A 150 0.66 -7.20 -7.87
N ASP A 151 1.15 -7.91 -8.86
CA ASP A 151 0.68 -9.25 -9.21
C ASP A 151 0.92 -10.25 -8.06
N ALA A 152 2.07 -10.16 -7.39
CA ALA A 152 2.37 -10.99 -6.22
C ALA A 152 1.41 -10.71 -5.05
N LEU A 153 1.15 -9.43 -4.75
CA LEU A 153 0.22 -9.03 -3.68
C LEU A 153 -1.22 -9.46 -3.97
N LEU A 154 -1.68 -9.36 -5.23
CA LEU A 154 -3.00 -9.81 -5.63
C LEU A 154 -3.17 -11.31 -5.45
N LYS A 155 -2.18 -12.11 -5.88
CA LYS A 155 -2.19 -13.58 -5.71
C LYS A 155 -2.20 -13.96 -4.23
N GLU A 156 -1.41 -13.30 -3.41
CA GLU A 156 -1.38 -13.54 -1.95
C GLU A 156 -2.73 -13.25 -1.31
N TYR A 157 -3.37 -12.16 -1.68
CA TYR A 157 -4.68 -11.79 -1.16
C TYR A 157 -5.78 -12.79 -1.58
N GLU A 158 -5.77 -13.21 -2.84
CA GLU A 158 -6.70 -14.22 -3.35
C GLU A 158 -6.55 -15.56 -2.62
N ALA A 159 -5.32 -16.00 -2.38
CA ALA A 159 -5.03 -17.23 -1.62
C ALA A 159 -5.56 -17.14 -0.18
N LYS A 160 -5.34 -16.00 0.51
CA LYS A 160 -5.89 -15.77 1.85
C LYS A 160 -7.42 -15.75 1.87
N GLY A 161 -8.05 -15.16 0.85
CA GLY A 161 -9.49 -15.13 0.70
C GLY A 161 -10.11 -16.50 0.48
N GLN A 162 -9.45 -17.39 -0.23
CA GLN A 162 -9.88 -18.79 -0.42
C GLN A 162 -9.81 -19.59 0.88
N ILE A 163 -8.73 -19.46 1.65
CA ILE A 163 -8.58 -20.10 2.97
C ILE A 163 -9.69 -19.65 3.94
N GLY A 164 -9.98 -18.35 3.97
CA GLY A 164 -11.03 -17.81 4.83
C GLY A 164 -12.45 -18.26 4.44
N ARG A 165 -12.71 -18.59 3.17
CA ARG A 165 -13.97 -19.19 2.72
C ARG A 165 -14.09 -20.66 3.15
N THR A 166 -13.02 -21.42 3.05
CA THR A 166 -12.99 -22.83 3.44
C THR A 166 -13.23 -23.01 4.94
N LEU A 167 -12.69 -22.12 5.78
CA LEU A 167 -12.89 -22.16 7.23
C LEU A 167 -14.30 -21.71 7.69
N ARG A 168 -15.06 -21.00 6.83
CA ARG A 168 -16.45 -20.62 7.14
C ARG A 168 -17.50 -21.66 6.75
N VAL A 169 -17.11 -22.69 6.06
CA VAL A 169 -17.99 -23.78 5.59
C VAL A 169 -17.89 -25.03 6.50
N MET A 170 -16.95 -25.03 7.43
CA MET A 170 -16.83 -26.03 8.49
C MET A 170 -17.48 -25.54 9.78
#